data_13a57cf3c2bb7d67fd014d3962846c21
#
_entry.id   13a57cf3c2bb7d67fd014d3962846c21
#
_cell.length_a   1.000
_cell.length_b   1.000
_cell.length_c   1.000
_cell.angle_alpha   90.00
_cell.angle_beta   90.00
_cell.angle_gamma   90.00
#
_symmetry.space_group_name_H-M   'P 1'
#
loop_
_entity.id
_entity.type
_entity.pdbx_description
1 polymer ?
#
loop_
_entity_poly.entity_id
_entity_poly.type
_entity_poly.pdbx_seq_one_letter_code
_entity_poly.pdbx_strand_id
1 'polypeptide(L)'
;MKYLLSIVLLALIGVTTPKKTTPAYDWGSVSAKPDLSWADQVGAQRTPKNTEWDAGKFGLRNDTSVFSTPTIQAAIDACHQQGGGTVVVAPGYYKIGALFIKSGVNLHLSKGTTLLASDNIQDYPEFPSRIAGIEMTWPSAVINIMDAENAALTGEGFIDCRGKVFWDKYWAMREEYEKKNLRWIVDYDCKRVRGVLVSNSKHITLKDFTLVRTGFWACQILYSDHCSVSGLTINNNVGGHGPSTDGIDIDSSTNILVENCDVDCNDDNICIKAGRDADGLRVNRPTENVVVRNCIARKGAGLLTCGSETSGSIRNVLAHDLIAYGTGTTLRLKSSMNRGGTVENLYMTRVEADSVTHILSVDLNWNPKYSYSALPKEYEGKDVPEHWTTMLTPVEPKEKGYPHFRNVYFSHVKADGAKRFISASGWNASHRIENFYLSNINAEVESVGKITYGKNFQLQDIHLTVKDKSRLRQTDNIDSKIEINYK
;
A
#
# COMPACT_ATOMS: atom_id res chain seq x y z
N MET A 1 -46.55 -63.42 6.03
CA MET A 1 -45.21 -62.76 6.13
C MET A 1 -45.37 -61.35 5.59
N LYS A 2 -45.41 -60.33 6.48
CA LYS A 2 -45.61 -58.95 6.14
C LYS A 2 -44.24 -58.27 6.37
N TYR A 3 -43.62 -57.69 5.34
CA TYR A 3 -42.48 -56.85 5.46
C TYR A 3 -42.86 -55.38 5.70
N LEU A 4 -42.53 -54.87 6.86
CA LEU A 4 -42.64 -53.43 7.18
C LEU A 4 -41.42 -52.70 6.55
N LEU A 5 -41.64 -51.74 5.67
CA LEU A 5 -40.67 -50.81 5.18
C LEU A 5 -40.63 -49.62 6.16
N SER A 6 -39.54 -49.45 6.88
CA SER A 6 -39.31 -48.25 7.70
C SER A 6 -38.63 -47.18 6.84
N ILE A 7 -39.34 -46.08 6.58
CA ILE A 7 -38.79 -44.89 5.93
C ILE A 7 -38.10 -44.04 7.02
N VAL A 8 -36.78 -43.92 6.93
CA VAL A 8 -36.01 -42.99 7.78
C VAL A 8 -36.03 -41.63 7.13
N LEU A 9 -36.73 -40.68 7.73
CA LEU A 9 -36.75 -39.28 7.33
C LEU A 9 -35.49 -38.59 7.88
N LEU A 10 -34.49 -38.33 7.02
CA LEU A 10 -33.34 -37.51 7.38
C LEU A 10 -33.78 -36.03 7.36
N ALA A 11 -33.92 -35.45 8.55
CA ALA A 11 -34.07 -34.02 8.71
C ALA A 11 -32.71 -33.32 8.40
N LEU A 12 -32.65 -32.60 7.31
CA LEU A 12 -31.55 -31.66 7.01
C LEU A 12 -31.65 -30.51 8.01
N ILE A 13 -30.84 -30.56 9.06
CA ILE A 13 -30.59 -29.41 9.92
C ILE A 13 -29.65 -28.47 9.13
N GLY A 14 -30.21 -27.42 8.56
CA GLY A 14 -29.45 -26.35 7.94
C GLY A 14 -28.61 -25.66 9.02
N VAL A 15 -27.32 -25.92 9.03
CA VAL A 15 -26.36 -25.14 9.84
C VAL A 15 -26.24 -23.76 9.20
N THR A 16 -27.04 -22.81 9.69
CA THR A 16 -26.83 -21.41 9.38
C THR A 16 -25.54 -20.97 10.09
N THR A 17 -24.47 -20.79 9.35
CA THR A 17 -23.29 -20.07 9.86
C THR A 17 -23.72 -18.70 10.38
N PRO A 18 -23.39 -18.34 11.64
CA PRO A 18 -23.74 -17.03 12.15
C PRO A 18 -23.09 -15.98 11.25
N LYS A 19 -23.88 -15.08 10.67
CA LYS A 19 -23.36 -13.85 10.04
C LYS A 19 -22.46 -13.18 11.08
N LYS A 20 -21.17 -13.07 10.81
CA LYS A 20 -20.28 -12.20 11.58
C LYS A 20 -20.88 -10.81 11.51
N THR A 21 -21.51 -10.36 12.61
CA THR A 21 -21.95 -8.98 12.71
C THR A 21 -20.68 -8.13 12.72
N THR A 22 -20.47 -7.36 11.67
CA THR A 22 -19.41 -6.33 11.64
C THR A 22 -19.60 -5.46 12.89
N PRO A 23 -18.56 -5.24 13.71
CA PRO A 23 -18.70 -4.38 14.87
C PRO A 23 -19.22 -3.02 14.44
N ALA A 24 -20.21 -2.49 15.15
CA ALA A 24 -20.72 -1.16 14.88
C ALA A 24 -19.57 -0.16 15.03
N TYR A 25 -19.27 0.58 13.95
CA TYR A 25 -18.28 1.65 13.99
C TYR A 25 -18.88 2.88 14.64
N ASP A 26 -18.15 3.47 15.58
CA ASP A 26 -18.51 4.73 16.21
C ASP A 26 -17.61 5.85 15.68
N TRP A 27 -18.21 6.80 15.00
CA TRP A 27 -17.55 7.95 14.40
C TRP A 27 -17.79 9.24 15.19
N GLY A 28 -18.29 9.12 16.43
CA GLY A 28 -18.68 10.27 17.25
C GLY A 28 -20.02 10.89 16.79
N SER A 29 -20.24 12.15 17.16
CA SER A 29 -21.51 12.88 16.91
C SER A 29 -21.61 13.44 15.49
N VAL A 30 -21.17 12.70 14.46
CA VAL A 30 -21.34 13.14 13.07
C VAL A 30 -22.79 13.02 12.64
N SER A 31 -23.26 14.05 11.93
CA SER A 31 -24.67 14.17 11.51
C SER A 31 -25.10 13.13 10.46
N ALA A 32 -24.16 12.57 9.70
CA ALA A 32 -24.40 11.51 8.73
C ALA A 32 -23.51 10.29 9.00
N LYS A 33 -24.12 9.13 9.20
CA LYS A 33 -23.35 7.88 9.33
C LYS A 33 -22.78 7.49 7.98
N PRO A 34 -21.47 7.14 7.90
CA PRO A 34 -20.87 6.63 6.68
C PRO A 34 -21.58 5.37 6.16
N ASP A 35 -21.80 5.30 4.85
CA ASP A 35 -22.19 4.05 4.20
C ASP A 35 -20.95 3.18 3.98
N LEU A 36 -20.86 2.05 4.67
CA LEU A 36 -19.77 1.09 4.60
C LEU A 36 -20.22 -0.25 4.00
N SER A 37 -21.36 -0.30 3.33
CA SER A 37 -21.92 -1.53 2.73
C SER A 37 -20.99 -2.19 1.71
N TRP A 38 -20.09 -1.43 1.11
CA TRP A 38 -19.07 -1.90 0.18
C TRP A 38 -17.93 -2.69 0.88
N ALA A 39 -17.70 -2.47 2.17
CA ALA A 39 -16.54 -3.01 2.89
C ALA A 39 -16.57 -4.55 3.05
N ASP A 40 -17.74 -5.16 3.02
CA ASP A 40 -17.89 -6.63 3.09
C ASP A 40 -17.67 -7.32 1.72
N GLN A 41 -17.50 -6.55 0.65
CA GLN A 41 -17.38 -7.05 -0.72
C GLN A 41 -15.95 -7.05 -1.26
N VAL A 42 -14.98 -6.54 -0.48
CA VAL A 42 -13.58 -6.44 -0.89
C VAL A 42 -12.82 -7.76 -0.78
N GLY A 43 -11.68 -7.82 -1.43
CA GLY A 43 -10.80 -8.98 -1.43
C GLY A 43 -11.14 -10.01 -2.51
N ALA A 44 -10.28 -11.02 -2.64
CA ALA A 44 -10.44 -12.10 -3.61
C ALA A 44 -11.68 -12.94 -3.27
N GLN A 45 -12.57 -13.08 -4.25
CA GLN A 45 -13.81 -13.85 -4.12
C GLN A 45 -13.68 -15.28 -4.67
N ARG A 46 -12.53 -15.61 -5.25
CA ARG A 46 -12.20 -16.90 -5.85
C ARG A 46 -10.80 -17.31 -5.45
N THR A 47 -10.57 -18.64 -5.41
CA THR A 47 -9.26 -19.24 -5.12
C THR A 47 -8.91 -20.25 -6.20
N PRO A 48 -7.62 -20.43 -6.55
CA PRO A 48 -7.17 -21.50 -7.42
C PRO A 48 -7.59 -22.89 -6.90
N LYS A 49 -7.61 -23.89 -7.79
CA LYS A 49 -7.91 -25.27 -7.43
C LYS A 49 -6.85 -25.85 -6.47
N ASN A 50 -7.23 -26.80 -5.64
CA ASN A 50 -6.33 -27.48 -4.70
C ASN A 50 -5.54 -28.65 -5.32
N THR A 51 -5.64 -28.87 -6.65
CA THR A 51 -4.86 -29.93 -7.33
C THR A 51 -3.37 -29.62 -7.20
N GLU A 52 -2.62 -30.48 -6.54
CA GLU A 52 -1.22 -30.25 -6.25
C GLU A 52 -0.31 -30.64 -7.41
N TRP A 53 0.69 -29.78 -7.64
CA TRP A 53 1.78 -29.92 -8.60
C TRP A 53 3.11 -29.78 -7.86
N ASP A 54 3.79 -30.87 -7.65
CA ASP A 54 5.10 -30.86 -6.98
C ASP A 54 6.18 -30.32 -7.94
N ALA A 55 6.77 -29.17 -7.62
CA ALA A 55 7.85 -28.59 -8.39
C ALA A 55 9.09 -29.49 -8.46
N GLY A 56 9.28 -30.39 -7.49
CA GLY A 56 10.34 -31.41 -7.49
C GLY A 56 10.26 -32.35 -8.71
N LYS A 57 9.04 -32.66 -9.20
CA LYS A 57 8.83 -33.48 -10.39
C LYS A 57 9.29 -32.81 -11.69
N PHE A 58 9.52 -31.51 -11.67
CA PHE A 58 10.09 -30.71 -12.78
C PHE A 58 11.62 -30.58 -12.67
N GLY A 59 12.24 -31.24 -11.70
CA GLY A 59 13.69 -31.23 -11.50
C GLY A 59 14.18 -30.12 -10.57
N LEU A 60 13.31 -29.55 -9.74
CA LEU A 60 13.71 -28.55 -8.73
C LEU A 60 14.71 -29.19 -7.74
N ARG A 61 15.84 -28.51 -7.52
CA ARG A 61 16.89 -28.94 -6.62
C ARG A 61 17.18 -27.90 -5.56
N ASN A 62 17.41 -28.36 -4.34
CA ASN A 62 17.88 -27.49 -3.25
C ASN A 62 19.38 -27.16 -3.48
N ASP A 63 19.62 -26.24 -4.42
CA ASP A 63 20.97 -25.85 -4.85
C ASP A 63 20.92 -24.37 -5.32
N THR A 64 21.64 -23.48 -4.63
CA THR A 64 21.72 -22.08 -4.96
C THR A 64 22.83 -21.71 -5.96
N SER A 65 23.63 -22.67 -6.39
CA SER A 65 24.65 -22.47 -7.45
C SER A 65 24.06 -22.35 -8.84
N VAL A 66 22.80 -22.81 -9.00
CA VAL A 66 22.05 -22.77 -10.25
C VAL A 66 20.72 -22.01 -10.07
N PHE A 67 20.22 -21.43 -11.15
CA PHE A 67 18.90 -20.81 -11.12
C PHE A 67 17.78 -21.85 -11.13
N SER A 68 16.90 -21.75 -10.15
CA SER A 68 15.66 -22.55 -10.06
C SER A 68 14.49 -21.94 -10.83
N THR A 69 14.67 -20.72 -11.37
CA THR A 69 13.61 -19.99 -12.10
C THR A 69 13.01 -20.82 -13.24
N PRO A 70 13.79 -21.44 -14.18
CA PRO A 70 13.20 -22.19 -15.28
C PRO A 70 12.36 -23.38 -14.81
N THR A 71 12.82 -24.04 -13.73
CA THR A 71 12.13 -25.23 -13.18
C THR A 71 10.81 -24.86 -12.52
N ILE A 72 10.81 -23.83 -11.66
CA ILE A 72 9.59 -23.38 -11.00
C ILE A 72 8.62 -22.80 -12.04
N GLN A 73 9.12 -22.05 -13.03
CA GLN A 73 8.29 -21.51 -14.09
C GLN A 73 7.66 -22.62 -14.96
N ALA A 74 8.41 -23.67 -15.29
CA ALA A 74 7.87 -24.81 -16.01
C ALA A 74 6.73 -25.51 -15.26
N ALA A 75 6.83 -25.63 -13.93
CA ALA A 75 5.76 -26.17 -13.09
C ALA A 75 4.50 -25.26 -13.11
N ILE A 76 4.69 -23.92 -13.01
CA ILE A 76 3.60 -22.94 -13.13
C ILE A 76 2.92 -23.04 -14.48
N ASP A 77 3.71 -23.11 -15.57
CA ASP A 77 3.21 -23.14 -16.94
C ASP A 77 2.40 -24.41 -17.21
N ALA A 78 2.92 -25.57 -16.79
CA ALA A 78 2.22 -26.85 -16.91
C ALA A 78 0.92 -26.89 -16.11
N CYS A 79 0.95 -26.39 -14.87
CA CYS A 79 -0.22 -26.28 -14.01
C CYS A 79 -1.29 -25.42 -14.67
N HIS A 80 -0.92 -24.25 -15.20
CA HIS A 80 -1.83 -23.36 -15.90
C HIS A 80 -2.45 -24.03 -17.14
N GLN A 81 -1.64 -24.68 -18.00
CA GLN A 81 -2.09 -25.37 -19.19
C GLN A 81 -3.09 -26.49 -18.91
N GLN A 82 -3.01 -27.11 -17.76
CA GLN A 82 -3.94 -28.16 -17.30
C GLN A 82 -5.14 -27.62 -16.51
N GLY A 83 -5.41 -26.31 -16.58
CA GLY A 83 -6.56 -25.66 -16.00
C GLY A 83 -6.42 -25.26 -14.54
N GLY A 84 -5.20 -25.07 -14.08
CA GLY A 84 -4.84 -24.53 -12.78
C GLY A 84 -4.69 -25.55 -11.65
N GLY A 85 -4.18 -25.09 -10.52
CA GLY A 85 -3.90 -25.87 -9.33
C GLY A 85 -2.92 -25.16 -8.40
N THR A 86 -2.30 -25.92 -7.52
CA THR A 86 -1.33 -25.44 -6.54
C THR A 86 0.06 -26.03 -6.84
N VAL A 87 0.99 -25.19 -7.29
CA VAL A 87 2.39 -25.55 -7.48
C VAL A 87 3.08 -25.45 -6.13
N VAL A 88 3.50 -26.59 -5.58
CA VAL A 88 4.13 -26.68 -4.27
C VAL A 88 5.65 -26.65 -4.43
N VAL A 89 6.30 -25.69 -3.78
CA VAL A 89 7.75 -25.60 -3.63
C VAL A 89 8.12 -26.14 -2.25
N ALA A 90 8.84 -27.26 -2.24
CA ALA A 90 9.25 -27.95 -1.02
C ALA A 90 10.27 -27.12 -0.21
N PRO A 91 10.48 -27.43 1.09
CA PRO A 91 11.53 -26.81 1.90
C PRO A 91 12.91 -26.89 1.24
N GLY A 92 13.65 -25.78 1.25
CA GLY A 92 14.97 -25.68 0.63
C GLY A 92 15.33 -24.25 0.25
N TYR A 93 16.52 -24.07 -0.31
CA TYR A 93 17.04 -22.77 -0.76
C TYR A 93 17.13 -22.76 -2.28
N TYR A 94 16.47 -21.81 -2.91
CA TYR A 94 16.32 -21.74 -4.35
C TYR A 94 16.69 -20.35 -4.88
N LYS A 95 17.73 -20.28 -5.71
CA LYS A 95 18.10 -19.02 -6.38
C LYS A 95 17.15 -18.77 -7.55
N ILE A 96 16.54 -17.59 -7.59
CA ILE A 96 15.59 -17.20 -8.64
C ILE A 96 15.89 -15.81 -9.23
N GLY A 97 15.49 -15.60 -10.47
CA GLY A 97 15.23 -14.29 -11.07
C GLY A 97 13.73 -13.98 -10.96
N ALA A 98 13.14 -13.48 -12.06
CA ALA A 98 11.71 -13.21 -12.11
C ALA A 98 10.86 -14.47 -12.31
N LEU A 99 9.82 -14.64 -11.49
CA LEU A 99 8.77 -15.65 -11.68
C LEU A 99 7.46 -14.99 -12.07
N PHE A 100 6.67 -15.66 -12.94
CA PHE A 100 5.39 -15.19 -13.45
C PHE A 100 4.30 -16.21 -13.13
N ILE A 101 3.44 -15.91 -12.16
CA ILE A 101 2.30 -16.73 -11.78
C ILE A 101 1.16 -16.44 -12.73
N LYS A 102 0.53 -17.49 -13.27
CA LYS A 102 -0.52 -17.41 -14.29
C LYS A 102 -1.92 -17.65 -13.72
N SER A 103 -2.94 -17.30 -14.49
CA SER A 103 -4.34 -17.49 -14.11
C SER A 103 -4.61 -18.93 -13.65
N GLY A 104 -5.37 -19.07 -12.59
CA GLY A 104 -5.74 -20.36 -12.00
C GLY A 104 -4.64 -21.05 -11.19
N VAL A 105 -3.44 -20.46 -11.06
CA VAL A 105 -2.30 -21.07 -10.38
C VAL A 105 -2.08 -20.43 -9.01
N ASN A 106 -1.92 -21.25 -7.98
CA ASN A 106 -1.35 -20.88 -6.69
C ASN A 106 0.10 -21.36 -6.63
N LEU A 107 1.05 -20.44 -6.51
CA LEU A 107 2.43 -20.80 -6.12
C LEU A 107 2.49 -20.89 -4.59
N HIS A 108 2.65 -22.10 -4.07
CA HIS A 108 2.69 -22.35 -2.63
C HIS A 108 4.11 -22.62 -2.15
N LEU A 109 4.60 -21.75 -1.28
CA LEU A 109 5.92 -21.88 -0.64
C LEU A 109 5.75 -22.57 0.70
N SER A 110 6.12 -23.85 0.79
CA SER A 110 6.05 -24.61 2.04
C SER A 110 6.89 -23.97 3.13
N LYS A 111 6.51 -24.16 4.39
CA LYS A 111 7.36 -23.73 5.52
C LYS A 111 8.77 -24.27 5.39
N GLY A 112 9.79 -23.40 5.50
CA GLY A 112 11.20 -23.75 5.28
C GLY A 112 11.67 -23.60 3.83
N THR A 113 10.81 -23.18 2.90
CA THR A 113 11.22 -22.76 1.56
C THR A 113 11.82 -21.35 1.65
N THR A 114 12.99 -21.16 1.05
CA THR A 114 13.62 -19.85 0.90
C THR A 114 13.89 -19.58 -0.59
N LEU A 115 13.27 -18.56 -1.13
CA LEU A 115 13.59 -18.03 -2.45
C LEU A 115 14.63 -16.92 -2.31
N LEU A 116 15.79 -17.09 -2.92
CA LEU A 116 16.89 -16.11 -2.95
C LEU A 116 16.88 -15.41 -4.31
N ALA A 117 16.40 -14.18 -4.35
CA ALA A 117 16.33 -13.41 -5.58
C ALA A 117 17.73 -13.04 -6.10
N SER A 118 17.90 -12.93 -7.41
CA SER A 118 19.11 -12.41 -8.03
C SER A 118 19.35 -10.95 -7.66
N ASP A 119 20.59 -10.61 -7.40
CA ASP A 119 21.07 -9.24 -7.22
C ASP A 119 21.54 -8.59 -8.53
N ASN A 120 21.46 -9.33 -9.65
CA ASN A 120 21.73 -8.80 -10.97
C ASN A 120 20.45 -8.36 -11.67
N ILE A 121 20.31 -7.08 -11.99
CA ILE A 121 19.11 -6.50 -12.61
C ILE A 121 18.81 -7.10 -14.01
N GLN A 122 19.80 -7.66 -14.69
CA GLN A 122 19.63 -8.29 -16.00
C GLN A 122 18.80 -9.58 -15.96
N ASP A 123 18.63 -10.17 -14.75
CA ASP A 123 17.79 -11.36 -14.54
C ASP A 123 16.29 -11.02 -14.43
N TYR A 124 15.95 -9.74 -14.62
CA TYR A 124 14.59 -9.21 -14.52
C TYR A 124 14.19 -8.53 -15.83
N PRO A 125 13.45 -9.20 -16.72
CA PRO A 125 13.02 -8.63 -18.00
C PRO A 125 12.19 -7.37 -17.77
N GLU A 126 12.40 -6.37 -18.63
CA GLU A 126 11.70 -5.09 -18.57
C GLU A 126 10.41 -5.14 -19.39
N PHE A 127 9.37 -4.47 -18.91
CA PHE A 127 8.09 -4.31 -19.59
C PHE A 127 7.40 -3.00 -19.17
N PRO A 128 6.39 -2.54 -19.95
CA PRO A 128 5.59 -1.39 -19.55
C PRO A 128 4.91 -1.61 -18.21
N SER A 129 5.08 -0.66 -17.29
CA SER A 129 4.53 -0.72 -15.93
C SER A 129 4.26 0.70 -15.44
N ARG A 130 3.77 0.86 -14.21
CA ARG A 130 3.69 2.15 -13.54
C ARG A 130 4.64 2.18 -12.35
N ILE A 131 5.44 3.23 -12.25
CA ILE A 131 6.40 3.45 -11.18
C ILE A 131 6.15 4.82 -10.56
N ALA A 132 5.97 4.85 -9.24
CA ALA A 132 5.72 6.07 -8.47
C ALA A 132 4.76 7.04 -9.19
N GLY A 133 3.69 6.47 -9.78
CA GLY A 133 2.58 7.18 -10.38
C GLY A 133 2.68 7.49 -11.87
N ILE A 134 3.79 7.18 -12.58
CA ILE A 134 3.90 7.35 -14.04
C ILE A 134 4.08 6.02 -14.77
N GLU A 135 3.52 5.92 -15.98
CA GLU A 135 3.72 4.76 -16.85
C GLU A 135 5.06 4.84 -17.56
N MET A 136 5.87 3.79 -17.41
CA MET A 136 7.19 3.67 -18.05
C MET A 136 7.67 2.23 -18.07
N THR A 137 8.70 1.94 -18.87
CA THR A 137 9.36 0.63 -18.88
C THR A 137 10.22 0.42 -17.65
N TRP A 138 9.99 -0.71 -16.95
CA TRP A 138 10.66 -1.02 -15.69
C TRP A 138 10.95 -2.52 -15.55
N PRO A 139 12.03 -2.90 -14.81
CA PRO A 139 12.29 -4.31 -14.50
C PRO A 139 11.11 -4.98 -13.82
N SER A 140 10.88 -6.25 -14.14
CA SER A 140 9.92 -7.10 -13.46
C SER A 140 10.20 -7.14 -11.95
N ALA A 141 9.20 -7.51 -11.17
CA ALA A 141 9.37 -7.86 -9.77
C ALA A 141 10.02 -9.26 -9.64
N VAL A 142 10.41 -9.62 -8.42
CA VAL A 142 10.84 -10.99 -8.11
C VAL A 142 9.69 -11.99 -8.40
N ILE A 143 8.47 -11.64 -7.96
CA ILE A 143 7.24 -12.39 -8.29
C ILE A 143 6.27 -11.48 -9.02
N ASN A 144 5.74 -11.94 -10.12
CA ASN A 144 4.81 -11.19 -10.98
C ASN A 144 3.51 -11.98 -11.18
N ILE A 145 2.36 -11.31 -11.02
CA ILE A 145 1.03 -11.81 -11.36
C ILE A 145 0.42 -10.76 -12.28
N MET A 146 0.42 -11.01 -13.58
CA MET A 146 0.05 -10.02 -14.58
C MET A 146 -1.01 -10.57 -15.52
N ASP A 147 -2.00 -9.74 -15.85
CA ASP A 147 -3.11 -10.10 -16.74
C ASP A 147 -3.75 -11.44 -16.34
N ALA A 148 -3.83 -11.69 -15.03
CA ALA A 148 -4.24 -12.97 -14.47
C ALA A 148 -5.56 -12.87 -13.70
N GLU A 149 -6.32 -13.95 -13.75
CA GLU A 149 -7.52 -14.13 -12.93
C GLU A 149 -7.40 -15.36 -12.05
N ASN A 150 -7.82 -15.22 -10.79
CA ASN A 150 -7.86 -16.32 -9.83
C ASN A 150 -6.48 -16.99 -9.64
N ALA A 151 -5.49 -16.18 -9.26
CA ALA A 151 -4.13 -16.66 -9.00
C ALA A 151 -3.71 -16.32 -7.56
N ALA A 152 -2.68 -17.01 -7.06
CA ALA A 152 -2.24 -16.81 -5.69
C ALA A 152 -0.74 -17.05 -5.51
N LEU A 153 -0.16 -16.37 -4.51
CA LEU A 153 1.11 -16.69 -3.87
C LEU A 153 0.83 -16.94 -2.40
N THR A 154 1.10 -18.13 -1.91
CA THR A 154 0.72 -18.52 -0.54
C THR A 154 1.81 -19.33 0.17
N GLY A 155 1.61 -19.57 1.46
CA GLY A 155 2.44 -20.44 2.30
C GLY A 155 3.44 -19.70 3.18
N GLU A 156 4.02 -20.40 4.14
CA GLU A 156 4.92 -19.85 5.16
C GLU A 156 6.39 -19.78 4.67
N GLY A 157 6.61 -19.62 3.37
CA GLY A 157 7.93 -19.47 2.78
C GLY A 157 8.55 -18.10 2.99
N PHE A 158 9.83 -18.01 2.72
CA PHE A 158 10.65 -16.81 2.86
C PHE A 158 11.18 -16.36 1.50
N ILE A 159 11.01 -15.09 1.17
CA ILE A 159 11.50 -14.48 -0.07
C ILE A 159 12.50 -13.39 0.31
N ASP A 160 13.77 -13.64 0.05
CA ASP A 160 14.82 -12.65 0.22
C ASP A 160 15.15 -12.00 -1.13
N CYS A 161 14.72 -10.76 -1.29
CA CYS A 161 14.89 -10.01 -2.53
C CYS A 161 16.32 -9.47 -2.73
N ARG A 162 17.22 -9.62 -1.74
CA ARG A 162 18.63 -9.22 -1.80
C ARG A 162 18.86 -7.78 -2.31
N GLY A 163 17.93 -6.88 -2.02
CA GLY A 163 17.84 -5.54 -2.60
C GLY A 163 18.93 -4.55 -2.25
N LYS A 164 19.85 -4.92 -1.33
CA LYS A 164 20.90 -3.99 -0.85
C LYS A 164 21.74 -3.38 -1.97
N VAL A 165 22.07 -4.13 -3.02
CA VAL A 165 22.84 -3.60 -4.17
C VAL A 165 22.10 -2.46 -4.87
N PHE A 166 20.77 -2.53 -4.92
CA PHE A 166 19.93 -1.48 -5.49
C PHE A 166 19.84 -0.27 -4.57
N TRP A 167 19.85 -0.48 -3.24
CA TRP A 167 19.84 0.61 -2.26
C TRP A 167 21.12 1.43 -2.33
N ASP A 168 22.28 0.76 -2.33
CA ASP A 168 23.59 1.40 -2.39
C ASP A 168 23.71 2.25 -3.67
N LYS A 169 23.28 1.71 -4.83
CA LYS A 169 23.22 2.43 -6.10
C LYS A 169 22.31 3.66 -6.02
N TYR A 170 21.14 3.53 -5.43
CA TYR A 170 20.19 4.65 -5.29
C TYR A 170 20.74 5.77 -4.41
N TRP A 171 21.29 5.44 -3.25
CA TRP A 171 21.80 6.46 -2.34
C TRP A 171 22.95 7.25 -2.96
N ALA A 172 23.86 6.59 -3.68
CA ALA A 172 24.93 7.24 -4.43
C ALA A 172 24.38 8.17 -5.52
N MET A 173 23.42 7.68 -6.34
CA MET A 173 22.77 8.49 -7.38
C MET A 173 22.00 9.67 -6.79
N ARG A 174 21.28 9.46 -5.69
CA ARG A 174 20.51 10.51 -5.03
C ARG A 174 21.41 11.65 -4.53
N GLU A 175 22.54 11.33 -3.92
CA GLU A 175 23.51 12.34 -3.47
C GLU A 175 24.02 13.21 -4.63
N GLU A 176 24.27 12.60 -5.78
CA GLU A 176 24.68 13.31 -7.01
C GLU A 176 23.53 14.17 -7.57
N TYR A 177 22.31 13.58 -7.68
CA TYR A 177 21.14 14.23 -8.28
C TYR A 177 20.63 15.41 -7.46
N GLU A 178 20.68 15.33 -6.13
CA GLU A 178 20.29 16.46 -5.27
C GLU A 178 21.16 17.68 -5.49
N LYS A 179 22.47 17.51 -5.75
CA LYS A 179 23.41 18.61 -6.09
C LYS A 179 23.06 19.27 -7.43
N LYS A 180 22.43 18.54 -8.35
CA LYS A 180 22.03 18.99 -9.70
C LYS A 180 20.56 19.44 -9.76
N ASN A 181 19.86 19.55 -8.63
CA ASN A 181 18.41 19.82 -8.56
C ASN A 181 17.55 18.80 -9.32
N LEU A 182 17.97 17.55 -9.39
CA LEU A 182 17.29 16.42 -10.02
C LEU A 182 16.60 15.48 -9.01
N ARG A 183 16.29 15.96 -7.79
CA ARG A 183 15.63 15.11 -6.78
C ARG A 183 14.30 14.49 -7.29
N TRP A 184 13.60 15.20 -8.15
CA TRP A 184 12.30 14.82 -8.69
C TRP A 184 12.34 13.59 -9.61
N ILE A 185 13.52 13.24 -10.15
CA ILE A 185 13.64 12.18 -11.16
C ILE A 185 14.48 10.97 -10.72
N VAL A 186 15.26 11.07 -9.64
CA VAL A 186 16.18 9.99 -9.23
C VAL A 186 15.49 8.64 -9.00
N ASP A 187 14.25 8.64 -8.52
CA ASP A 187 13.49 7.41 -8.29
C ASP A 187 13.15 6.67 -9.58
N TYR A 188 13.12 7.36 -10.72
CA TYR A 188 12.80 6.84 -12.04
C TYR A 188 14.03 6.48 -12.85
N ASP A 189 15.15 7.19 -12.66
CA ASP A 189 16.41 6.88 -13.33
C ASP A 189 17.14 5.70 -12.68
N CYS A 190 17.01 5.55 -11.36
CA CYS A 190 17.57 4.43 -10.64
C CYS A 190 16.66 3.21 -10.68
N LYS A 191 16.74 2.41 -11.76
CA LYS A 191 15.99 1.17 -11.86
C LYS A 191 16.32 0.21 -10.72
N ARG A 192 15.28 -0.33 -10.07
CA ARG A 192 15.36 -1.23 -8.92
C ARG A 192 14.25 -2.28 -9.01
N VAL A 193 14.49 -3.45 -8.41
CA VAL A 193 13.56 -4.58 -8.47
C VAL A 193 12.55 -4.51 -7.33
N ARG A 194 11.25 -4.62 -7.65
CA ARG A 194 10.14 -4.77 -6.68
C ARG A 194 10.10 -6.19 -6.14
N GLY A 195 9.50 -6.39 -4.96
CA GLY A 195 9.28 -7.73 -4.41
C GLY A 195 8.20 -8.49 -5.16
N VAL A 196 6.95 -8.09 -5.02
CA VAL A 196 5.77 -8.67 -5.68
C VAL A 196 5.02 -7.61 -6.48
N LEU A 197 4.68 -7.93 -7.71
CA LEU A 197 3.81 -7.11 -8.55
C LEU A 197 2.55 -7.90 -8.93
N VAL A 198 1.40 -7.37 -8.57
CA VAL A 198 0.09 -7.76 -9.13
C VAL A 198 -0.34 -6.65 -10.07
N SER A 199 -0.53 -6.94 -11.35
CA SER A 199 -0.88 -5.93 -12.35
C SER A 199 -2.00 -6.39 -13.26
N ASN A 200 -2.98 -5.51 -13.52
CA ASN A 200 -4.10 -5.76 -14.42
C ASN A 200 -4.79 -7.12 -14.17
N SER A 201 -4.98 -7.48 -12.90
CA SER A 201 -5.39 -8.81 -12.49
C SER A 201 -6.62 -8.78 -11.59
N LYS A 202 -7.30 -9.92 -11.44
CA LYS A 202 -8.53 -10.02 -10.67
C LYS A 202 -8.58 -11.29 -9.82
N HIS A 203 -9.16 -11.19 -8.62
CA HIS A 203 -9.24 -12.28 -7.65
C HIS A 203 -7.88 -12.89 -7.30
N ILE A 204 -6.94 -12.02 -6.87
CA ILE A 204 -5.59 -12.43 -6.51
C ILE A 204 -5.45 -12.54 -4.99
N THR A 205 -4.78 -13.60 -4.53
CA THR A 205 -4.49 -13.81 -3.11
C THR A 205 -2.99 -13.84 -2.86
N LEU A 206 -2.50 -12.97 -1.99
CA LEU A 206 -1.14 -12.97 -1.44
C LEU A 206 -1.25 -13.31 0.05
N LYS A 207 -0.65 -14.45 0.50
CA LYS A 207 -0.95 -14.94 1.85
C LYS A 207 0.19 -15.67 2.55
N ASP A 208 0.45 -15.27 3.82
CA ASP A 208 1.23 -15.96 4.85
C ASP A 208 2.75 -16.05 4.60
N PHE A 209 3.32 -15.47 3.56
CA PHE A 209 4.76 -15.50 3.33
C PHE A 209 5.51 -14.31 3.95
N THR A 210 6.83 -14.49 4.11
CA THR A 210 7.74 -13.43 4.56
C THR A 210 8.51 -12.86 3.38
N LEU A 211 8.57 -11.52 3.28
CA LEU A 211 9.27 -10.79 2.23
C LEU A 211 10.29 -9.83 2.85
N VAL A 212 11.54 -9.92 2.44
CA VAL A 212 12.59 -9.08 3.01
C VAL A 212 13.50 -8.45 1.95
N ARG A 213 14.07 -7.30 2.29
CA ARG A 213 15.12 -6.61 1.53
C ARG A 213 14.76 -6.38 0.06
N THR A 214 13.56 -5.88 -0.23
CA THR A 214 13.17 -5.53 -1.60
C THR A 214 14.00 -4.35 -2.13
N GLY A 215 14.29 -4.35 -3.41
CA GLY A 215 15.09 -3.27 -4.02
C GLY A 215 14.32 -1.97 -4.15
N PHE A 216 12.99 -2.07 -4.24
CA PHE A 216 12.00 -1.00 -4.35
C PHE A 216 10.73 -1.44 -3.61
N TRP A 217 9.56 -0.92 -3.89
CA TRP A 217 8.27 -1.29 -3.27
C TRP A 217 8.15 -2.80 -3.05
N ALA A 218 7.78 -3.21 -1.84
CA ALA A 218 7.75 -4.63 -1.50
C ALA A 218 6.61 -5.37 -2.19
N CYS A 219 5.40 -4.84 -2.12
CA CYS A 219 4.22 -5.43 -2.74
C CYS A 219 3.40 -4.33 -3.41
N GLN A 220 3.28 -4.36 -4.74
CA GLN A 220 2.45 -3.42 -5.50
C GLN A 220 1.25 -4.13 -6.11
N ILE A 221 0.04 -3.61 -5.84
CA ILE A 221 -1.21 -4.01 -6.49
C ILE A 221 -1.62 -2.87 -7.43
N LEU A 222 -1.41 -3.07 -8.73
CA LEU A 222 -1.58 -2.08 -9.78
C LEU A 222 -2.72 -2.47 -10.72
N TYR A 223 -3.63 -1.55 -11.00
CA TYR A 223 -4.71 -1.73 -11.97
C TYR A 223 -5.55 -3.01 -11.78
N SER A 224 -5.69 -3.46 -10.54
CA SER A 224 -6.26 -4.76 -10.22
C SER A 224 -7.57 -4.64 -9.44
N ASP A 225 -8.35 -5.72 -9.41
CA ASP A 225 -9.65 -5.74 -8.77
C ASP A 225 -9.83 -7.00 -7.91
N HIS A 226 -10.51 -6.89 -6.76
CA HIS A 226 -10.75 -7.99 -5.84
C HIS A 226 -9.48 -8.76 -5.44
N CYS A 227 -8.50 -8.06 -4.85
CA CYS A 227 -7.27 -8.69 -4.36
C CYS A 227 -7.24 -8.72 -2.83
N SER A 228 -6.70 -9.81 -2.28
CA SER A 228 -6.46 -9.98 -0.84
C SER A 228 -4.97 -10.08 -0.55
N VAL A 229 -4.51 -9.32 0.45
CA VAL A 229 -3.18 -9.42 1.05
C VAL A 229 -3.38 -9.74 2.52
N SER A 230 -2.98 -10.94 2.96
CA SER A 230 -3.30 -11.43 4.30
C SER A 230 -2.12 -12.15 4.94
N GLY A 231 -1.80 -11.83 6.19
CA GLY A 231 -0.79 -12.55 6.97
C GLY A 231 0.67 -12.36 6.51
N LEU A 232 0.97 -11.33 5.71
CA LEU A 232 2.33 -11.08 5.26
C LEU A 232 3.19 -10.50 6.37
N THR A 233 4.44 -10.98 6.44
CA THR A 233 5.51 -10.31 7.17
C THR A 233 6.44 -9.64 6.17
N ILE A 234 6.55 -8.32 6.21
CA ILE A 234 7.45 -7.54 5.35
C ILE A 234 8.50 -6.88 6.23
N ASN A 235 9.79 -7.16 5.95
CA ASN A 235 10.88 -6.49 6.66
C ASN A 235 11.97 -6.01 5.68
N ASN A 236 11.88 -4.73 5.34
CA ASN A 236 12.80 -4.07 4.41
C ASN A 236 13.94 -3.30 5.10
N ASN A 237 14.04 -3.38 6.44
CA ASN A 237 15.11 -2.73 7.21
C ASN A 237 16.23 -3.69 7.62
N VAL A 238 16.22 -4.93 7.14
CA VAL A 238 17.27 -5.93 7.42
C VAL A 238 18.58 -5.56 6.71
N GLY A 239 19.61 -5.30 7.49
CA GLY A 239 20.97 -5.04 6.98
C GLY A 239 21.17 -3.71 6.27
N GLY A 240 20.29 -2.74 6.49
CA GLY A 240 20.45 -1.40 5.93
C GLY A 240 19.17 -0.58 5.90
N HIS A 241 19.19 0.47 5.07
CA HIS A 241 18.15 1.46 4.91
C HIS A 241 17.74 1.52 3.43
N GLY A 242 16.70 0.77 3.10
CA GLY A 242 16.22 0.62 1.73
C GLY A 242 15.38 1.84 1.28
N PRO A 243 15.80 2.56 0.22
CA PRO A 243 15.07 3.74 -0.27
C PRO A 243 13.80 3.34 -1.00
N SER A 244 12.68 4.03 -0.73
CA SER A 244 11.39 3.77 -1.36
C SER A 244 11.01 2.27 -1.30
N THR A 245 11.24 1.67 -0.13
CA THR A 245 10.88 0.28 0.14
C THR A 245 9.55 0.21 0.90
N ASP A 246 8.54 0.90 0.33
CA ASP A 246 7.16 0.87 0.81
C ASP A 246 6.70 -0.58 1.01
N GLY A 247 5.84 -0.84 1.97
CA GLY A 247 5.37 -2.18 2.30
C GLY A 247 4.34 -2.71 1.31
N ILE A 248 3.13 -2.17 1.36
CA ILE A 248 2.02 -2.58 0.50
C ILE A 248 1.47 -1.34 -0.19
N ASP A 249 1.66 -1.26 -1.51
CA ASP A 249 1.15 -0.18 -2.36
C ASP A 249 -0.08 -0.63 -3.14
N ILE A 250 -1.18 0.07 -2.96
CA ILE A 250 -2.42 -0.14 -3.71
C ILE A 250 -2.55 1.03 -4.68
N ASP A 251 -2.36 0.79 -5.97
CA ASP A 251 -2.29 1.83 -6.99
C ASP A 251 -3.34 1.61 -8.07
N SER A 252 -4.28 2.54 -8.21
CA SER A 252 -5.36 2.51 -9.21
C SER A 252 -6.11 1.17 -9.26
N SER A 253 -6.39 0.61 -8.07
CA SER A 253 -6.99 -0.71 -7.89
C SER A 253 -8.25 -0.63 -7.03
N THR A 254 -9.15 -1.61 -7.18
CA THR A 254 -10.47 -1.58 -6.55
C THR A 254 -10.78 -2.84 -5.76
N ASN A 255 -11.60 -2.72 -4.72
CA ASN A 255 -12.07 -3.85 -3.90
C ASN A 255 -10.93 -4.65 -3.25
N ILE A 256 -10.03 -3.95 -2.56
CA ILE A 256 -8.82 -4.53 -1.99
C ILE A 256 -8.97 -4.76 -0.48
N LEU A 257 -8.56 -5.94 -0.03
CA LEU A 257 -8.44 -6.29 1.38
C LEU A 257 -6.97 -6.44 1.77
N VAL A 258 -6.55 -5.73 2.82
CA VAL A 258 -5.25 -5.92 3.49
C VAL A 258 -5.51 -6.25 4.94
N GLU A 259 -5.07 -7.42 5.40
CA GLU A 259 -5.33 -7.84 6.78
C GLU A 259 -4.21 -8.67 7.39
N ASN A 260 -4.08 -8.60 8.72
CA ASN A 260 -3.18 -9.44 9.51
C ASN A 260 -1.71 -9.33 9.09
N CYS A 261 -1.28 -8.20 8.52
CA CYS A 261 0.09 -7.99 8.05
C CYS A 261 0.95 -7.30 9.11
N ASP A 262 2.23 -7.66 9.17
CA ASP A 262 3.26 -7.02 10.01
C ASP A 262 4.33 -6.41 9.08
N VAL A 263 4.43 -5.08 9.07
CA VAL A 263 5.25 -4.35 8.08
C VAL A 263 6.29 -3.48 8.78
N ASP A 264 7.56 -3.74 8.48
CA ASP A 264 8.72 -2.94 8.86
C ASP A 264 9.47 -2.50 7.60
N CYS A 265 9.31 -1.25 7.21
CA CYS A 265 9.90 -0.73 5.97
C CYS A 265 10.56 0.65 6.17
N ASN A 266 11.11 1.21 5.09
CA ASN A 266 11.80 2.50 5.16
C ASN A 266 10.97 3.67 4.61
N ASP A 267 9.86 3.40 3.93
CA ASP A 267 8.91 4.40 3.46
C ASP A 267 7.51 4.07 4.00
N ASP A 268 6.41 4.35 3.30
CA ASP A 268 5.07 4.11 3.80
C ASP A 268 4.76 2.61 3.96
N ASN A 269 4.18 2.19 5.09
CA ASN A 269 3.91 0.78 5.36
C ASN A 269 2.74 0.25 4.52
N ILE A 270 1.59 0.93 4.55
CA ILE A 270 0.45 0.65 3.68
C ILE A 270 0.12 1.95 2.98
N CYS A 271 0.26 1.97 1.65
CA CYS A 271 0.15 3.18 0.87
C CYS A 271 -0.89 3.04 -0.24
N ILE A 272 -1.77 4.03 -0.35
CA ILE A 272 -2.83 4.07 -1.36
C ILE A 272 -2.50 5.18 -2.34
N LYS A 273 -2.44 4.83 -3.62
CA LYS A 273 -1.96 5.67 -4.72
C LYS A 273 -2.92 5.60 -5.92
N ALA A 274 -2.88 6.61 -6.79
CA ALA A 274 -3.73 6.66 -7.99
C ALA A 274 -3.10 7.49 -9.12
N GLY A 275 -1.79 7.37 -9.32
CA GLY A 275 -1.10 8.06 -10.42
C GLY A 275 -0.65 9.48 -10.09
N ARG A 276 0.27 9.99 -10.94
CA ARG A 276 1.02 11.23 -10.71
C ARG A 276 0.88 12.19 -11.88
N ASP A 277 0.57 13.46 -11.54
CA ASP A 277 0.62 14.62 -12.42
C ASP A 277 -0.15 14.41 -13.75
N ALA A 278 0.32 14.94 -14.86
CA ALA A 278 -0.35 14.83 -16.16
C ALA A 278 -0.56 13.38 -16.62
N ASP A 279 0.39 12.50 -16.37
CA ASP A 279 0.28 11.08 -16.73
C ASP A 279 -0.80 10.36 -15.90
N GLY A 280 -0.82 10.60 -14.59
CA GLY A 280 -1.86 10.05 -13.71
C GLY A 280 -3.26 10.56 -14.05
N LEU A 281 -3.39 11.84 -14.44
CA LEU A 281 -4.65 12.43 -14.92
C LEU A 281 -5.07 11.87 -16.29
N ARG A 282 -4.12 11.56 -17.18
CA ARG A 282 -4.36 10.90 -18.46
C ARG A 282 -4.96 9.51 -18.25
N VAL A 283 -4.37 8.72 -17.37
CA VAL A 283 -4.85 7.37 -17.02
C VAL A 283 -6.19 7.45 -16.30
N ASN A 284 -6.35 8.39 -15.38
CA ASN A 284 -7.58 8.71 -14.65
C ASN A 284 -8.29 7.48 -14.07
N ARG A 285 -7.54 6.59 -13.42
CA ARG A 285 -8.06 5.38 -12.78
C ARG A 285 -7.95 5.50 -11.26
N PRO A 286 -9.06 5.47 -10.53
CA PRO A 286 -9.05 5.64 -9.07
C PRO A 286 -8.58 4.39 -8.32
N THR A 287 -8.23 4.58 -7.05
CA THR A 287 -8.23 3.51 -6.05
C THR A 287 -9.47 3.65 -5.18
N GLU A 288 -10.28 2.58 -5.11
CA GLU A 288 -11.55 2.59 -4.42
C GLU A 288 -11.84 1.31 -3.64
N ASN A 289 -12.61 1.43 -2.57
CA ASN A 289 -13.09 0.30 -1.76
C ASN A 289 -11.92 -0.52 -1.21
N VAL A 290 -11.15 0.08 -0.33
CA VAL A 290 -10.00 -0.54 0.32
C VAL A 290 -10.29 -0.76 1.79
N VAL A 291 -10.15 -1.98 2.28
CA VAL A 291 -10.21 -2.30 3.71
C VAL A 291 -8.83 -2.71 4.19
N VAL A 292 -8.37 -2.05 5.27
CA VAL A 292 -7.12 -2.38 5.98
C VAL A 292 -7.46 -2.70 7.42
N ARG A 293 -7.11 -3.90 7.91
CA ARG A 293 -7.46 -4.29 9.28
C ARG A 293 -6.44 -5.23 9.93
N ASN A 294 -6.37 -5.19 11.27
CA ASN A 294 -5.52 -6.06 12.07
C ASN A 294 -4.04 -6.05 11.61
N CYS A 295 -3.54 -4.90 11.18
CA CYS A 295 -2.17 -4.75 10.69
C CYS A 295 -1.30 -4.01 11.70
N ILE A 296 0.00 -4.33 11.68
CA ILE A 296 1.03 -3.67 12.48
C ILE A 296 1.99 -2.97 11.52
N ALA A 297 2.18 -1.67 11.70
CA ALA A 297 3.24 -0.91 11.05
C ALA A 297 4.33 -0.62 12.08
N ARG A 298 5.55 -1.02 11.75
CA ARG A 298 6.72 -0.77 12.60
C ARG A 298 7.40 0.51 12.17
N LYS A 299 8.68 0.46 11.82
CA LYS A 299 9.35 1.63 11.23
C LYS A 299 8.72 2.01 9.90
N GLY A 300 9.06 3.17 9.39
CA GLY A 300 8.58 3.67 8.10
C GLY A 300 8.02 5.08 8.21
N ALA A 301 7.48 5.60 7.10
CA ALA A 301 6.98 6.97 7.03
C ALA A 301 5.52 7.12 7.48
N GLY A 302 4.71 6.08 7.32
CA GLY A 302 3.30 6.10 7.76
C GLY A 302 2.68 4.71 7.84
N LEU A 303 1.80 4.48 8.85
CA LEU A 303 1.01 3.27 8.95
C LEU A 303 0.05 3.16 7.77
N LEU A 304 -0.82 4.16 7.59
CA LEU A 304 -1.70 4.30 6.44
C LEU A 304 -1.44 5.64 5.76
N THR A 305 -1.01 5.61 4.52
CA THR A 305 -0.74 6.81 3.72
C THR A 305 -1.62 6.84 2.48
N CYS A 306 -2.27 7.98 2.21
CA CYS A 306 -2.93 8.27 0.94
C CYS A 306 -2.08 9.29 0.16
N GLY A 307 -1.57 8.88 -0.99
CA GLY A 307 -0.69 9.71 -1.83
C GLY A 307 0.82 9.40 -1.64
N SER A 308 1.69 10.25 -2.18
CA SER A 308 1.43 11.55 -2.87
C SER A 308 0.81 11.43 -4.26
N GLU A 309 0.75 10.27 -4.84
CA GLU A 309 0.20 10.00 -6.16
C GLU A 309 -1.34 9.92 -6.05
N THR A 310 -2.07 11.03 -6.36
CA THR A 310 -3.52 11.16 -6.14
C THR A 310 -4.32 11.44 -7.41
N SER A 311 -3.68 11.52 -8.58
CA SER A 311 -4.29 12.07 -9.81
C SER A 311 -5.60 11.38 -10.23
N GLY A 312 -5.70 10.05 -10.08
CA GLY A 312 -6.89 9.28 -10.39
C GLY A 312 -7.96 9.27 -9.29
N SER A 313 -7.70 9.91 -8.15
CA SER A 313 -8.53 9.90 -6.92
C SER A 313 -8.42 8.64 -6.07
N ILE A 314 -8.63 8.82 -4.77
CA ILE A 314 -8.66 7.76 -3.74
C ILE A 314 -9.95 7.94 -2.94
N ARG A 315 -10.77 6.89 -2.85
CA ARG A 315 -12.04 6.99 -2.13
C ARG A 315 -12.50 5.68 -1.49
N ASN A 316 -13.32 5.79 -0.48
CA ASN A 316 -13.86 4.66 0.26
C ASN A 316 -12.75 3.76 0.85
N VAL A 317 -12.01 4.30 1.80
CA VAL A 317 -10.96 3.57 2.54
C VAL A 317 -11.44 3.37 3.97
N LEU A 318 -11.52 2.12 4.41
CA LEU A 318 -11.83 1.75 5.80
C LEU A 318 -10.61 1.08 6.43
N ALA A 319 -10.11 1.66 7.51
CA ALA A 319 -8.96 1.15 8.24
C ALA A 319 -9.30 0.99 9.72
N HIS A 320 -9.05 -0.20 10.30
CA HIS A 320 -9.41 -0.43 11.69
C HIS A 320 -8.60 -1.54 12.37
N ASP A 321 -8.54 -1.50 13.70
CA ASP A 321 -7.80 -2.47 14.51
C ASP A 321 -6.33 -2.51 14.10
N LEU A 322 -5.66 -1.34 14.14
CA LEU A 322 -4.31 -1.15 13.64
C LEU A 322 -3.35 -0.74 14.77
N ILE A 323 -2.09 -1.12 14.61
CA ILE A 323 -1.01 -0.75 15.52
C ILE A 323 0.08 -0.02 14.74
N ALA A 324 0.47 1.17 15.22
CA ALA A 324 1.60 1.95 14.72
C ALA A 324 2.70 1.97 15.77
N TYR A 325 3.85 1.36 15.48
CA TYR A 325 4.96 1.28 16.42
C TYR A 325 6.24 1.87 15.81
N GLY A 326 6.66 3.04 16.27
CA GLY A 326 7.89 3.69 15.81
C GLY A 326 7.86 4.20 14.37
N THR A 327 6.70 4.19 13.71
CA THR A 327 6.54 4.75 12.36
C THR A 327 6.37 6.27 12.37
N GLY A 328 6.56 6.90 11.21
CA GLY A 328 6.50 8.36 11.10
C GLY A 328 5.13 8.94 11.38
N THR A 329 4.06 8.34 10.87
CA THR A 329 2.71 8.90 10.98
C THR A 329 1.67 7.79 11.08
N THR A 330 0.64 7.98 11.91
CA THR A 330 -0.46 7.02 12.01
C THR A 330 -1.39 7.13 10.80
N LEU A 331 -1.96 8.30 10.54
CA LEU A 331 -2.72 8.58 9.31
C LEU A 331 -2.08 9.74 8.54
N ARG A 332 -1.70 9.50 7.30
CA ARG A 332 -1.01 10.47 6.45
C ARG A 332 -1.72 10.69 5.13
N LEU A 333 -2.05 11.93 4.82
CA LEU A 333 -2.57 12.36 3.53
C LEU A 333 -1.58 13.36 2.92
N LYS A 334 -1.07 13.07 1.74
CA LYS A 334 -0.08 13.94 1.08
C LYS A 334 -0.35 14.05 -0.42
N SER A 335 -0.20 15.26 -0.97
CA SER A 335 -0.30 15.51 -2.40
C SER A 335 0.48 16.77 -2.77
N SER A 336 0.39 17.23 -4.01
CA SER A 336 0.97 18.50 -4.46
C SER A 336 0.03 19.20 -5.44
N MET A 337 0.22 20.52 -5.63
CA MET A 337 -0.71 21.37 -6.38
C MET A 337 -0.65 21.17 -7.91
N ASN A 338 -0.01 20.10 -8.38
CA ASN A 338 0.02 19.63 -9.77
C ASN A 338 -0.44 18.17 -9.92
N ARG A 339 -0.86 17.51 -8.79
CA ARG A 339 -1.29 16.11 -8.79
C ARG A 339 -2.72 15.92 -9.24
N GLY A 340 -3.61 16.81 -8.77
CA GLY A 340 -5.04 16.65 -8.94
C GLY A 340 -5.63 15.49 -8.14
N GLY A 341 -6.86 15.12 -8.51
CA GLY A 341 -7.63 14.08 -7.87
C GLY A 341 -8.25 14.49 -6.54
N THR A 342 -9.11 13.61 -6.04
CA THR A 342 -9.77 13.78 -4.73
C THR A 342 -9.45 12.61 -3.83
N VAL A 343 -9.04 12.87 -2.60
CA VAL A 343 -8.92 11.88 -1.53
C VAL A 343 -10.11 12.10 -0.60
N GLU A 344 -11.04 11.14 -0.56
CA GLU A 344 -12.30 11.31 0.16
C GLU A 344 -12.86 10.01 0.75
N ASN A 345 -13.74 10.16 1.73
CA ASN A 345 -14.40 9.05 2.41
C ASN A 345 -13.39 8.07 3.03
N LEU A 346 -12.49 8.62 3.85
CA LEU A 346 -11.54 7.86 4.65
C LEU A 346 -12.08 7.65 6.06
N TYR A 347 -12.09 6.42 6.50
CA TYR A 347 -12.60 6.00 7.79
C TYR A 347 -11.53 5.20 8.51
N MET A 348 -10.98 5.74 9.62
CA MET A 348 -9.97 5.05 10.40
C MET A 348 -10.36 5.04 11.89
N THR A 349 -10.33 3.86 12.51
CA THR A 349 -10.78 3.70 13.90
C THR A 349 -10.10 2.56 14.62
N ARG A 350 -10.09 2.59 15.95
CA ARG A 350 -9.46 1.59 16.83
C ARG A 350 -7.99 1.40 16.48
N VAL A 351 -7.22 2.44 16.82
CA VAL A 351 -5.79 2.50 16.50
C VAL A 351 -5.00 2.67 17.79
N GLU A 352 -3.99 1.85 17.97
CA GLU A 352 -2.96 2.02 18.99
C GLU A 352 -1.68 2.55 18.33
N ALA A 353 -1.09 3.60 18.89
CA ALA A 353 0.12 4.21 18.36
C ALA A 353 1.14 4.40 19.49
N ASP A 354 2.39 4.02 19.23
CA ASP A 354 3.50 4.20 20.16
C ASP A 354 4.70 4.81 19.42
N SER A 355 5.27 5.86 20.00
CA SER A 355 6.51 6.48 19.53
C SER A 355 6.45 6.96 18.07
N VAL A 356 5.29 7.45 17.63
CA VAL A 356 5.10 7.98 16.27
C VAL A 356 5.49 9.46 16.18
N THR A 357 5.87 9.93 15.00
CA THR A 357 6.15 11.36 14.82
C THR A 357 4.86 12.19 14.78
N HIS A 358 3.84 11.74 14.04
CA HIS A 358 2.54 12.41 14.00
C HIS A 358 1.41 11.40 14.17
N ILE A 359 0.36 11.78 14.92
CA ILE A 359 -0.89 11.02 14.92
C ILE A 359 -1.64 11.27 13.61
N LEU A 360 -1.78 12.53 13.20
CA LEU A 360 -2.38 12.89 11.91
C LEU A 360 -1.49 13.89 11.15
N SER A 361 -1.19 13.60 9.88
CA SER A 361 -0.50 14.52 8.98
C SER A 361 -1.26 14.66 7.66
N VAL A 362 -1.56 15.91 7.29
CA VAL A 362 -2.27 16.26 6.04
C VAL A 362 -1.54 17.42 5.36
N ASP A 363 -1.11 17.25 4.10
CA ASP A 363 -0.38 18.26 3.37
C ASP A 363 -0.74 18.26 1.87
N LEU A 364 -1.35 19.35 1.39
CA LEU A 364 -1.66 19.55 -0.03
C LEU A 364 -0.45 20.01 -0.88
N ASN A 365 0.68 20.35 -0.25
CA ASN A 365 1.89 20.77 -0.95
C ASN A 365 3.13 20.07 -0.41
N TRP A 366 3.04 18.76 -0.36
CA TRP A 366 4.07 17.92 0.23
C TRP A 366 5.35 17.88 -0.62
N ASN A 367 6.48 18.03 0.05
CA ASN A 367 7.84 17.85 -0.50
C ASN A 367 8.06 18.48 -1.90
N PRO A 368 8.11 19.82 -2.02
CA PRO A 368 8.18 20.49 -3.31
C PRO A 368 9.37 20.03 -4.19
N LYS A 369 10.53 19.69 -3.60
CA LYS A 369 11.72 19.22 -4.35
C LYS A 369 11.49 17.87 -5.07
N TYR A 370 10.62 17.03 -4.53
CA TYR A 370 10.22 15.78 -5.16
C TYR A 370 9.00 15.96 -6.06
N SER A 371 8.05 16.77 -5.63
CA SER A 371 6.72 16.84 -6.25
C SER A 371 6.67 17.66 -7.53
N TYR A 372 7.51 18.70 -7.64
CA TYR A 372 7.52 19.56 -8.83
C TYR A 372 8.73 19.28 -9.71
N SER A 373 8.46 18.81 -10.92
CA SER A 373 9.49 18.55 -11.93
C SER A 373 9.91 19.85 -12.57
N ALA A 374 11.23 20.10 -12.64
CA ALA A 374 11.79 21.26 -13.31
C ALA A 374 13.11 20.89 -13.95
N LEU A 375 13.25 21.18 -15.24
CA LEU A 375 14.49 20.91 -15.98
C LEU A 375 15.56 21.94 -15.59
N PRO A 376 16.70 21.52 -15.04
CA PRO A 376 17.80 22.43 -14.77
C PRO A 376 18.35 23.04 -16.07
N LYS A 377 18.84 24.30 -16.01
CA LYS A 377 19.36 25.05 -17.19
C LYS A 377 20.38 24.29 -18.00
N GLU A 378 21.22 23.49 -17.36
CA GLU A 378 22.23 22.68 -18.03
C GLU A 378 21.71 21.62 -18.98
N TYR A 379 20.40 21.27 -18.86
CA TYR A 379 19.70 20.30 -19.72
C TYR A 379 18.79 20.97 -20.77
N GLU A 380 18.65 22.30 -20.76
CA GLU A 380 17.86 23.01 -21.76
C GLU A 380 18.41 22.76 -23.18
N GLY A 381 17.51 22.34 -24.09
CA GLY A 381 17.85 22.01 -25.48
C GLY A 381 18.65 20.72 -25.69
N LYS A 382 18.81 19.90 -24.66
CA LYS A 382 19.40 18.56 -24.76
C LYS A 382 18.30 17.51 -24.79
N ASP A 383 18.60 16.40 -25.46
CA ASP A 383 17.75 15.21 -25.40
C ASP A 383 17.76 14.64 -23.99
N VAL A 384 16.56 14.38 -23.45
CA VAL A 384 16.37 13.76 -22.13
C VAL A 384 15.54 12.46 -22.29
N PRO A 385 15.64 11.50 -21.36
CA PRO A 385 14.85 10.28 -21.42
C PRO A 385 13.34 10.55 -21.48
N GLU A 386 12.58 9.68 -22.15
CA GLU A 386 11.13 9.82 -22.32
C GLU A 386 10.37 10.03 -21.02
N HIS A 387 10.73 9.30 -19.97
CA HIS A 387 10.10 9.47 -18.65
C HIS A 387 10.39 10.83 -18.00
N TRP A 388 11.51 11.50 -18.34
CA TRP A 388 11.72 12.90 -17.96
C TRP A 388 10.71 13.81 -18.64
N THR A 389 10.49 13.63 -19.95
CA THR A 389 9.50 14.39 -20.72
C THR A 389 8.10 14.18 -20.15
N THR A 390 7.74 12.94 -19.82
CA THR A 390 6.47 12.60 -19.16
C THR A 390 6.32 13.37 -17.82
N MET A 391 7.37 13.40 -17.00
CA MET A 391 7.37 14.10 -15.71
C MET A 391 7.34 15.62 -15.82
N LEU A 392 7.86 16.16 -16.92
CA LEU A 392 7.90 17.62 -17.20
C LEU A 392 6.62 18.09 -17.89
N THR A 393 5.76 17.20 -18.38
CA THR A 393 4.49 17.55 -19.03
C THR A 393 3.59 18.31 -18.05
N PRO A 394 3.20 19.55 -18.38
CA PRO A 394 2.34 20.34 -17.50
C PRO A 394 0.93 19.77 -17.42
N VAL A 395 0.27 19.99 -16.29
CA VAL A 395 -1.15 19.70 -16.15
C VAL A 395 -1.96 20.87 -16.76
N GLU A 396 -2.76 20.55 -17.77
CA GLU A 396 -3.59 21.53 -18.46
C GLU A 396 -5.08 21.11 -18.52
N PRO A 397 -6.02 21.99 -18.19
CA PRO A 397 -5.78 23.28 -17.53
C PRO A 397 -5.24 23.10 -16.11
N LYS A 398 -4.52 24.08 -15.58
CA LYS A 398 -3.81 24.02 -14.29
C LYS A 398 -4.72 23.61 -13.12
N GLU A 399 -5.99 23.98 -13.17
CA GLU A 399 -6.98 23.66 -12.14
C GLU A 399 -7.21 22.16 -11.95
N LYS A 400 -6.98 21.34 -12.98
CA LYS A 400 -7.02 19.88 -12.86
C LYS A 400 -5.92 19.31 -11.97
N GLY A 401 -4.84 20.08 -11.77
CA GLY A 401 -3.74 19.71 -10.90
C GLY A 401 -4.02 19.95 -9.40
N TYR A 402 -5.09 20.63 -9.03
CA TYR A 402 -5.36 20.93 -7.64
C TYR A 402 -6.02 19.73 -6.93
N PRO A 403 -5.36 19.14 -5.93
CA PRO A 403 -5.94 18.03 -5.19
C PRO A 403 -6.97 18.50 -4.17
N HIS A 404 -7.91 17.61 -3.84
CA HIS A 404 -8.92 17.84 -2.81
C HIS A 404 -8.88 16.76 -1.75
N PHE A 405 -8.81 17.13 -0.47
CA PHE A 405 -8.91 16.21 0.66
C PHE A 405 -10.15 16.54 1.48
N ARG A 406 -11.06 15.57 1.60
CA ARG A 406 -12.32 15.77 2.31
C ARG A 406 -12.93 14.49 2.87
N ASN A 407 -13.85 14.65 3.81
CA ASN A 407 -14.62 13.57 4.43
C ASN A 407 -13.71 12.51 5.09
N VAL A 408 -12.89 12.93 6.05
CA VAL A 408 -11.97 12.09 6.80
C VAL A 408 -12.49 11.89 8.22
N TYR A 409 -12.68 10.64 8.62
CA TYR A 409 -13.18 10.24 9.93
C TYR A 409 -12.09 9.45 10.66
N PHE A 410 -11.64 9.97 11.80
CA PHE A 410 -10.55 9.37 12.56
C PHE A 410 -10.91 9.31 14.04
N SER A 411 -11.11 8.10 14.56
CA SER A 411 -11.66 7.92 15.90
C SER A 411 -11.05 6.77 16.68
N HIS A 412 -11.27 6.76 18.02
CA HIS A 412 -10.81 5.70 18.93
C HIS A 412 -9.31 5.44 18.77
N VAL A 413 -8.53 6.48 19.02
CA VAL A 413 -7.07 6.43 18.97
C VAL A 413 -6.50 6.50 20.38
N LYS A 414 -5.64 5.55 20.72
CA LYS A 414 -4.77 5.63 21.90
C LYS A 414 -3.34 5.80 21.42
N ALA A 415 -2.66 6.86 21.87
CA ALA A 415 -1.29 7.11 21.47
C ALA A 415 -0.39 7.45 22.66
N ASP A 416 0.77 6.81 22.74
CA ASP A 416 1.79 7.07 23.73
C ASP A 416 3.08 7.57 23.04
N GLY A 417 3.70 8.62 23.61
CA GLY A 417 4.99 9.12 23.16
C GLY A 417 5.03 9.70 21.73
N ALA A 418 3.91 10.18 21.21
CA ALA A 418 3.89 10.82 19.89
C ALA A 418 4.56 12.19 19.94
N LYS A 419 5.34 12.57 18.90
CA LYS A 419 5.95 13.90 18.86
C LYS A 419 4.91 14.99 18.62
N ARG A 420 3.90 14.71 17.79
CA ARG A 420 2.86 15.70 17.47
C ARG A 420 1.48 15.07 17.28
N PHE A 421 0.46 15.74 17.82
CA PHE A 421 -0.92 15.31 17.61
C PHE A 421 -1.34 15.51 16.15
N ILE A 422 -1.24 16.74 15.61
CA ILE A 422 -1.74 17.06 14.29
C ILE A 422 -0.84 18.05 13.53
N SER A 423 -0.64 17.78 12.23
CA SER A 423 -0.09 18.74 11.27
C SER A 423 -0.95 18.70 10.02
N ALA A 424 -1.93 19.61 9.92
CA ALA A 424 -2.88 19.62 8.82
C ALA A 424 -2.83 20.96 8.09
N SER A 425 -2.57 20.94 6.78
CA SER A 425 -2.41 22.13 5.97
C SER A 425 -3.10 21.99 4.62
N GLY A 426 -4.10 22.84 4.39
CA GLY A 426 -4.54 23.22 3.06
C GLY A 426 -3.49 24.10 2.37
N TRP A 427 -3.74 24.50 1.14
CA TRP A 427 -2.83 25.33 0.36
C TRP A 427 -3.03 26.83 0.59
N ASN A 428 -4.27 27.30 0.47
CA ASN A 428 -4.68 28.70 0.66
C ASN A 428 -6.20 28.80 0.91
N ALA A 429 -6.75 30.00 0.94
CA ALA A 429 -8.16 30.24 1.19
C ALA A 429 -9.12 29.59 0.16
N SER A 430 -8.66 29.36 -1.07
CA SER A 430 -9.45 28.71 -2.13
C SER A 430 -9.25 27.20 -2.21
N HIS A 431 -8.17 26.67 -1.65
CA HIS A 431 -7.84 25.25 -1.68
C HIS A 431 -7.64 24.75 -0.24
N ARG A 432 -8.74 24.44 0.39
CA ARG A 432 -8.82 24.00 1.78
C ARG A 432 -8.86 22.48 1.87
N ILE A 433 -8.52 21.96 3.04
CA ILE A 433 -8.83 20.60 3.45
C ILE A 433 -10.16 20.63 4.22
N GLU A 434 -11.10 19.74 3.91
CA GLU A 434 -12.49 19.91 4.31
C GLU A 434 -13.10 18.68 4.99
N ASN A 435 -13.99 18.90 5.95
CA ASN A 435 -14.78 17.85 6.60
C ASN A 435 -13.91 16.78 7.28
N PHE A 436 -13.13 17.20 8.26
CA PHE A 436 -12.33 16.31 9.11
C PHE A 436 -13.02 16.12 10.45
N TYR A 437 -13.33 14.89 10.79
CA TYR A 437 -14.05 14.48 12.00
C TYR A 437 -13.16 13.62 12.86
N LEU A 438 -12.64 14.17 13.98
CA LEU A 438 -11.78 13.48 14.93
C LEU A 438 -12.51 13.30 16.24
N SER A 439 -12.58 12.07 16.77
CA SER A 439 -13.29 11.81 18.03
C SER A 439 -12.67 10.68 18.85
N ASN A 440 -12.89 10.71 20.17
CA ASN A 440 -12.43 9.67 21.09
C ASN A 440 -10.91 9.41 20.96
N ILE A 441 -10.10 10.46 21.07
CA ILE A 441 -8.63 10.35 21.00
C ILE A 441 -8.02 10.64 22.36
N ASN A 442 -7.24 9.69 22.87
CA ASN A 442 -6.46 9.84 24.10
C ASN A 442 -4.98 9.72 23.76
N ALA A 443 -4.19 10.77 23.96
CA ALA A 443 -2.80 10.76 23.54
C ALA A 443 -1.88 11.51 24.49
N GLU A 444 -0.67 10.94 24.69
CA GLU A 444 0.49 11.64 25.22
C GLU A 444 1.35 12.13 24.04
N VAL A 445 1.58 13.45 23.98
CA VAL A 445 2.29 14.08 22.85
C VAL A 445 3.34 15.07 23.37
N GLU A 446 4.43 15.26 22.60
CA GLU A 446 5.38 16.33 22.88
C GLU A 446 4.75 17.69 22.60
N SER A 447 4.07 17.85 21.44
CA SER A 447 3.42 19.09 21.02
C SER A 447 2.07 18.83 20.35
N VAL A 448 1.19 19.84 20.35
CA VAL A 448 -0.13 19.69 19.71
C VAL A 448 -0.08 19.87 18.21
N GLY A 449 0.52 20.94 17.71
CA GLY A 449 0.66 21.20 16.28
C GLY A 449 -0.27 22.25 15.73
N LYS A 450 -0.71 22.07 14.45
CA LYS A 450 -1.47 23.12 13.73
C LYS A 450 -2.51 22.58 12.77
N ILE A 451 -3.53 23.43 12.50
CA ILE A 451 -4.46 23.30 11.36
C ILE A 451 -4.45 24.64 10.61
N THR A 452 -4.19 24.61 9.31
CA THR A 452 -4.12 25.79 8.46
C THR A 452 -4.97 25.59 7.22
N TYR A 453 -5.78 26.57 6.87
CA TYR A 453 -6.73 26.52 5.73
C TYR A 453 -7.66 25.29 5.80
N GLY A 454 -8.11 24.95 7.00
CA GLY A 454 -9.13 23.94 7.22
C GLY A 454 -10.54 24.50 7.05
N LYS A 455 -11.48 23.64 6.65
CA LYS A 455 -12.92 23.93 6.65
C LYS A 455 -13.68 22.78 7.27
N ASN A 456 -14.58 23.10 8.20
CA ASN A 456 -15.42 22.13 8.90
C ASN A 456 -14.58 21.02 9.58
N PHE A 457 -13.59 21.42 10.39
CA PHE A 457 -12.92 20.51 11.31
C PHE A 457 -13.77 20.35 12.57
N GLN A 458 -14.11 19.14 12.93
CA GLN A 458 -14.84 18.81 14.15
C GLN A 458 -13.99 17.89 15.00
N LEU A 459 -13.51 18.38 16.15
CA LEU A 459 -12.75 17.65 17.14
C LEU A 459 -13.59 17.53 18.41
N GLN A 460 -13.90 16.30 18.83
CA GLN A 460 -14.73 16.01 20.00
C GLN A 460 -14.11 14.88 20.81
N ASP A 461 -14.20 14.94 22.15
CA ASP A 461 -13.63 13.94 23.05
C ASP A 461 -12.14 13.70 22.79
N ILE A 462 -11.39 14.77 22.63
CA ILE A 462 -9.94 14.75 22.47
C ILE A 462 -9.27 15.05 23.80
N HIS A 463 -8.50 14.11 24.33
CA HIS A 463 -7.78 14.23 25.59
C HIS A 463 -6.28 14.13 25.34
N LEU A 464 -5.56 15.23 25.57
CA LEU A 464 -4.11 15.30 25.31
C LEU A 464 -3.33 15.62 26.58
N THR A 465 -2.35 14.78 26.88
CA THR A 465 -1.25 15.11 27.80
C THR A 465 -0.11 15.69 26.99
N VAL A 466 0.20 16.99 27.17
CA VAL A 466 1.10 17.74 26.29
C VAL A 466 2.37 18.16 27.05
N LYS A 467 3.54 17.63 26.66
CA LYS A 467 4.81 17.85 27.36
C LYS A 467 5.31 19.31 27.29
N ASP A 468 5.24 19.93 26.12
CA ASP A 468 5.70 21.31 25.88
C ASP A 468 4.64 22.37 26.24
N LYS A 469 3.49 21.95 26.79
CA LYS A 469 2.35 22.81 27.15
C LYS A 469 1.79 23.64 25.99
N SER A 470 2.13 23.31 24.75
CA SER A 470 1.56 23.98 23.56
C SER A 470 0.06 23.75 23.44
N ARG A 471 -0.58 24.61 22.68
CA ARG A 471 -1.99 24.50 22.30
C ARG A 471 -2.09 24.37 20.79
N LEU A 472 -3.22 23.88 20.29
CA LEU A 472 -3.47 23.82 18.86
C LEU A 472 -3.43 25.20 18.23
N ARG A 473 -2.57 25.39 17.24
CA ARG A 473 -2.53 26.61 16.43
C ARG A 473 -3.50 26.49 15.28
N GLN A 474 -4.30 27.52 15.08
CA GLN A 474 -5.27 27.58 13.99
C GLN A 474 -5.01 28.82 13.16
N THR A 475 -4.96 28.66 11.83
CA THR A 475 -4.73 29.78 10.90
C THR A 475 -5.69 29.65 9.72
N ASP A 476 -6.46 30.68 9.46
CA ASP A 476 -7.40 30.77 8.33
C ASP A 476 -8.41 29.60 8.23
N ASN A 477 -8.78 29.01 9.35
CA ASN A 477 -9.80 27.96 9.42
C ASN A 477 -11.21 28.58 9.44
N ILE A 478 -12.16 27.90 8.80
CA ILE A 478 -13.58 28.31 8.78
C ILE A 478 -14.49 27.15 9.20
N ASP A 479 -15.65 27.48 9.75
CA ASP A 479 -16.75 26.57 10.10
C ASP A 479 -16.30 25.41 11.01
N SER A 480 -15.23 25.58 11.81
CA SER A 480 -14.62 24.51 12.60
C SER A 480 -15.06 24.57 14.07
N LYS A 481 -15.34 23.38 14.64
CA LYS A 481 -15.65 23.20 16.08
C LYS A 481 -14.59 22.31 16.71
N ILE A 482 -13.77 22.88 17.57
CA ILE A 482 -12.60 22.21 18.13
C ILE A 482 -12.65 22.20 19.66
N GLU A 483 -12.86 21.02 20.23
CA GLU A 483 -12.91 20.80 21.67
C GLU A 483 -11.77 19.84 22.06
N ILE A 484 -10.78 20.33 22.81
CA ILE A 484 -9.62 19.57 23.28
C ILE A 484 -9.45 19.76 24.79
N ASN A 485 -9.43 18.66 25.50
CA ASN A 485 -9.13 18.61 26.93
C ASN A 485 -7.62 18.39 27.10
N TYR A 486 -6.95 19.37 27.67
CA TYR A 486 -5.51 19.34 27.91
C TYR A 486 -5.23 19.01 29.38
N LYS A 487 -4.30 18.08 29.60
CA LYS A 487 -3.73 17.72 30.90
C LYS A 487 -2.30 18.18 31.00
#